data_86452a77deb149b2a72d5977e26a80de
#
_entry.id   86452a77deb149b2a72d5977e26a80de
#
_cell.length_a   1.000
_cell.length_b   1.000
_cell.length_c   1.000
_cell.angle_alpha   90.00
_cell.angle_beta   90.00
_cell.angle_gamma   90.00
#
_symmetry.space_group_name_H-M   'P 1'
#
loop_
_entity.id
_entity.type
_entity.pdbx_description
1 polymer ?
#
loop_
_entity_poly.entity_id
_entity_poly.type
_entity_poly.pdbx_seq_one_letter_code
_entity_poly.pdbx_strand_id
1 'polypeptide(L)'
;MNLKKLWFTIEKLLQTTKGNKMKISEEGKALIKRFEGCKLEAYLCPANKWTIAYGRIKDVKEGDTCTQEQAEKWLDEELEEYEGYVENAVKLPLSQCQFDALVAWTYNLGPTNLSSSTMLKCLNKAEFDRVPSEIKRWNKAGGEVLDGLIRRREAEALLFQGKDWHEV
;
A
#
# COMPACT_ATOMS: atom_id res chain seq x y z
N MET A 1 -0.04 14.41 38.03
CA MET A 1 0.80 14.17 36.83
C MET A 1 0.81 15.44 36.00
N ASN A 2 1.99 16.01 35.70
CA ASN A 2 2.08 17.36 35.11
C ASN A 2 1.86 17.25 33.59
N LEU A 3 0.75 17.76 33.07
CA LEU A 3 0.35 17.75 31.66
C LEU A 3 1.46 18.31 30.72
N LYS A 4 2.25 19.27 31.18
CA LYS A 4 3.38 19.81 30.41
C LYS A 4 4.51 18.78 30.22
N LYS A 5 4.77 17.90 31.21
CA LYS A 5 5.75 16.82 31.09
C LYS A 5 5.28 15.74 30.12
N LEU A 6 3.99 15.43 30.17
CA LEU A 6 3.38 14.45 29.26
C LEU A 6 3.44 14.98 27.80
N TRP A 7 3.12 16.25 27.59
CA TRP A 7 3.17 16.89 26.27
C TRP A 7 4.60 16.93 25.69
N PHE A 8 5.59 17.28 26.52
CA PHE A 8 7.01 17.28 26.14
C PHE A 8 7.55 15.88 25.83
N THR A 9 7.05 14.84 26.52
CA THR A 9 7.39 13.44 26.26
C THR A 9 6.77 12.97 24.94
N ILE A 10 5.54 13.37 24.64
CA ILE A 10 4.84 13.08 23.38
C ILE A 10 5.53 13.80 22.22
N GLU A 11 5.89 15.08 22.37
CA GLU A 11 6.66 15.81 21.34
C GLU A 11 8.02 15.17 21.07
N LYS A 12 8.72 14.72 22.11
CA LYS A 12 10.02 14.06 21.97
C LYS A 12 9.90 12.70 21.30
N LEU A 13 8.83 11.94 21.57
CA LEU A 13 8.48 10.70 20.86
C LEU A 13 8.11 10.97 19.39
N LEU A 14 7.37 12.03 19.11
CA LEU A 14 7.01 12.45 17.74
C LEU A 14 8.21 12.97 16.95
N GLN A 15 9.20 13.59 17.60
CA GLN A 15 10.43 14.04 16.95
C GLN A 15 11.42 12.90 16.68
N THR A 16 11.42 11.84 17.50
CA THR A 16 12.24 10.64 17.25
C THR A 16 11.69 9.77 16.12
N THR A 17 10.40 9.87 15.81
CA THR A 17 9.80 9.16 14.66
C THR A 17 9.95 9.89 13.33
N LYS A 18 10.32 11.19 13.33
CA LYS A 18 10.60 11.94 12.09
C LYS A 18 11.94 11.63 11.43
N GLY A 19 12.80 10.82 12.04
CA GLY A 19 14.15 10.52 11.57
C GLY A 19 14.30 9.19 10.80
N ASN A 20 13.36 8.25 10.89
CA ASN A 20 13.44 6.98 10.20
C ASN A 20 12.25 6.85 9.24
N LYS A 21 12.52 6.89 7.94
CA LYS A 21 11.51 6.57 6.92
C LYS A 21 10.96 5.17 7.18
N MET A 22 9.63 5.05 7.22
CA MET A 22 9.01 3.73 7.29
C MET A 22 9.27 2.97 5.99
N LYS A 23 9.48 1.67 6.13
CA LYS A 23 9.56 0.74 5.00
C LYS A 23 8.43 -0.27 5.13
N ILE A 24 7.89 -0.69 3.98
CA ILE A 24 6.91 -1.77 3.96
C ILE A 24 7.56 -3.06 4.51
N SER A 25 6.84 -3.77 5.36
CA SER A 25 7.32 -5.03 5.92
C SER A 25 7.15 -6.19 4.93
N GLU A 26 7.75 -7.36 5.23
CA GLU A 26 7.55 -8.57 4.44
C GLU A 26 6.07 -8.99 4.40
N GLU A 27 5.31 -8.71 5.44
CA GLU A 27 3.87 -8.96 5.51
C GLU A 27 3.10 -8.11 4.48
N GLY A 28 3.40 -6.82 4.39
CA GLY A 28 2.82 -5.93 3.38
C GLY A 28 3.22 -6.34 1.95
N LYS A 29 4.50 -6.74 1.75
CA LYS A 29 4.97 -7.26 0.46
C LYS A 29 4.28 -8.57 0.09
N ALA A 30 4.05 -9.47 1.05
CA ALA A 30 3.35 -10.73 0.81
C ALA A 30 1.93 -10.50 0.30
N LEU A 31 1.20 -9.51 0.85
CA LEU A 31 -0.11 -9.13 0.37
C LEU A 31 -0.06 -8.63 -1.08
N ILE A 32 0.86 -7.73 -1.41
CA ILE A 32 1.03 -7.22 -2.77
C ILE A 32 1.32 -8.37 -3.74
N LYS A 33 2.31 -9.21 -3.43
CA LYS A 33 2.71 -10.35 -4.25
C LYS A 33 1.56 -11.32 -4.51
N ARG A 34 0.74 -11.60 -3.50
CA ARG A 34 -0.44 -12.49 -3.63
C ARG A 34 -1.46 -11.96 -4.62
N PHE A 35 -1.77 -10.68 -4.57
CA PHE A 35 -2.82 -10.09 -5.41
C PHE A 35 -2.33 -9.65 -6.79
N GLU A 36 -1.08 -9.27 -6.96
CA GLU A 36 -0.52 -8.96 -8.28
C GLU A 36 -0.17 -10.23 -9.06
N GLY A 37 0.29 -11.28 -8.39
CA GLY A 37 0.93 -12.42 -9.02
C GLY A 37 2.28 -12.04 -9.65
N CYS A 38 3.06 -13.05 -10.06
CA CYS A 38 4.34 -12.82 -10.72
C CYS A 38 4.35 -13.51 -12.09
N LYS A 39 4.68 -12.76 -13.13
CA LYS A 39 4.91 -13.30 -14.47
C LYS A 39 6.35 -13.01 -14.90
N LEU A 40 7.11 -14.07 -15.13
CA LEU A 40 8.53 -13.97 -15.51
C LEU A 40 8.76 -13.70 -16.99
N GLU A 41 7.70 -13.71 -17.79
CA GLU A 41 7.69 -13.35 -19.21
C GLU A 41 6.75 -12.15 -19.41
N ALA A 42 7.20 -11.20 -20.27
CA ALA A 42 6.39 -10.03 -20.57
C ALA A 42 5.08 -10.41 -21.28
N TYR A 43 4.01 -9.80 -20.86
CA TYR A 43 2.68 -9.96 -21.44
C TYR A 43 2.01 -8.61 -21.69
N LEU A 44 1.06 -8.60 -22.61
CA LEU A 44 0.29 -7.38 -22.88
C LEU A 44 -0.89 -7.31 -21.89
N CYS A 45 -0.90 -6.28 -21.04
CA CYS A 45 -1.98 -6.09 -20.09
C CYS A 45 -3.24 -5.51 -20.78
N PRO A 46 -4.42 -5.53 -20.13
CA PRO A 46 -5.66 -4.97 -20.70
C PRO A 46 -5.57 -3.51 -21.13
N ALA A 47 -4.64 -2.74 -20.54
CA ALA A 47 -4.35 -1.36 -20.93
C ALA A 47 -3.38 -1.25 -22.13
N ASN A 48 -3.11 -2.36 -22.83
CA ASN A 48 -2.22 -2.45 -23.99
C ASN A 48 -0.78 -1.99 -23.68
N LYS A 49 -0.27 -2.36 -22.51
CA LYS A 49 1.11 -2.10 -22.07
C LYS A 49 1.84 -3.40 -21.80
N TRP A 50 3.09 -3.53 -22.29
CA TRP A 50 3.94 -4.65 -21.92
C TRP A 50 4.23 -4.61 -20.43
N THR A 51 3.97 -5.71 -19.77
CA THR A 51 3.98 -5.84 -18.30
C THR A 51 4.75 -7.11 -17.92
N ILE A 52 5.56 -7.08 -16.86
CA ILE A 52 6.32 -8.21 -16.34
C ILE A 52 6.39 -8.20 -14.83
N ALA A 53 6.86 -9.27 -14.22
CA ALA A 53 7.02 -9.42 -12.77
C ALA A 53 5.70 -9.19 -12.00
N TYR A 54 5.69 -8.29 -11.03
CA TYR A 54 4.54 -7.95 -10.19
C TYR A 54 3.76 -6.73 -10.72
N GLY A 55 3.63 -6.61 -12.04
CA GLY A 55 2.89 -5.51 -12.65
C GLY A 55 3.79 -4.38 -13.19
N ARG A 56 5.11 -4.59 -13.25
CA ARG A 56 6.07 -3.62 -13.80
C ARG A 56 5.80 -3.35 -15.28
N ILE A 57 5.73 -2.07 -15.64
CA ILE A 57 5.58 -1.60 -17.03
C ILE A 57 6.75 -0.75 -17.52
N LYS A 58 7.61 -0.32 -16.61
CA LYS A 58 8.74 0.56 -16.91
C LYS A 58 9.80 -0.20 -17.71
N ASP A 59 10.12 0.31 -18.90
CA ASP A 59 11.13 -0.22 -19.81
C ASP A 59 10.91 -1.69 -20.23
N VAL A 60 9.65 -2.16 -20.25
CA VAL A 60 9.28 -3.52 -20.63
C VAL A 60 8.87 -3.58 -22.10
N LYS A 61 9.37 -4.58 -22.82
CA LYS A 61 9.12 -4.83 -24.24
C LYS A 61 8.61 -6.25 -24.45
N GLU A 62 8.08 -6.49 -25.64
CA GLU A 62 7.74 -7.83 -26.10
C GLU A 62 8.94 -8.78 -26.03
N GLY A 63 8.73 -9.97 -25.47
CA GLY A 63 9.75 -11.01 -25.37
C GLY A 63 10.71 -10.84 -24.19
N ASP A 64 10.58 -9.79 -23.38
CA ASP A 64 11.40 -9.63 -22.18
C ASP A 64 11.09 -10.76 -21.17
N THR A 65 12.14 -11.24 -20.51
CA THR A 65 12.06 -12.22 -19.42
C THR A 65 12.85 -11.74 -18.22
N CYS A 66 12.49 -12.21 -17.04
CA CYS A 66 13.25 -11.97 -15.81
C CYS A 66 13.32 -13.23 -14.94
N THR A 67 14.27 -13.23 -13.99
CA THR A 67 14.28 -14.23 -12.91
C THR A 67 13.36 -13.79 -11.77
N GLN A 68 13.03 -14.73 -10.89
CA GLN A 68 12.28 -14.42 -9.67
C GLN A 68 13.00 -13.37 -8.81
N GLU A 69 14.32 -13.50 -8.66
CA GLU A 69 15.16 -12.54 -7.92
C GLU A 69 15.11 -11.14 -8.52
N GLN A 70 15.11 -11.06 -9.85
CA GLN A 70 15.01 -9.77 -10.56
C GLN A 70 13.61 -9.17 -10.35
N ALA A 71 12.55 -9.97 -10.37
CA ALA A 71 11.20 -9.52 -10.11
C ALA A 71 11.04 -8.97 -8.67
N GLU A 72 11.61 -9.66 -7.68
CA GLU A 72 11.65 -9.22 -6.28
C GLU A 72 12.38 -7.86 -6.12
N LYS A 73 13.54 -7.75 -6.74
CA LYS A 73 14.33 -6.52 -6.71
C LYS A 73 13.57 -5.34 -7.32
N TRP A 74 12.93 -5.54 -8.45
CA TRP A 74 12.12 -4.50 -9.10
C TRP A 74 10.94 -4.09 -8.23
N LEU A 75 10.28 -5.05 -7.57
CA LEU A 75 9.21 -4.74 -6.63
C LEU A 75 9.72 -3.87 -5.49
N ASP A 76 10.86 -4.20 -4.88
CA ASP A 76 11.45 -3.42 -3.79
C ASP A 76 11.79 -1.99 -4.24
N GLU A 77 12.38 -1.83 -5.42
CA GLU A 77 12.70 -0.51 -5.99
C GLU A 77 11.43 0.33 -6.22
N GLU A 78 10.37 -0.26 -6.77
CA GLU A 78 9.11 0.42 -7.02
C GLU A 78 8.39 0.80 -5.72
N LEU A 79 8.41 -0.08 -4.73
CA LEU A 79 7.77 0.17 -3.43
C LEU A 79 8.33 1.39 -2.70
N GLU A 80 9.61 1.74 -2.89
CA GLU A 80 10.21 2.96 -2.32
C GLU A 80 9.45 4.24 -2.74
N GLU A 81 8.95 4.28 -3.96
CA GLU A 81 8.15 5.41 -4.45
C GLU A 81 6.78 5.46 -3.75
N TYR A 82 6.11 4.31 -3.61
CA TYR A 82 4.80 4.22 -2.96
C TYR A 82 4.86 4.46 -1.45
N GLU A 83 5.92 4.02 -0.78
CA GLU A 83 6.23 4.39 0.60
C GLU A 83 6.30 5.91 0.75
N GLY A 84 7.00 6.58 -0.16
CA GLY A 84 7.10 8.04 -0.19
C GLY A 84 5.75 8.73 -0.38
N TYR A 85 4.87 8.21 -1.23
CA TYR A 85 3.52 8.76 -1.40
C TYR A 85 2.71 8.69 -0.11
N VAL A 86 2.75 7.56 0.60
CA VAL A 86 2.04 7.39 1.88
C VAL A 86 2.62 8.30 2.96
N GLU A 87 3.95 8.34 3.11
CA GLU A 87 4.62 9.21 4.10
C GLU A 87 4.30 10.69 3.90
N ASN A 88 4.26 11.13 2.64
CA ASN A 88 3.96 12.54 2.33
C ASN A 88 2.48 12.89 2.52
N ALA A 89 1.57 11.95 2.30
CA ALA A 89 0.14 12.19 2.36
C ALA A 89 -0.42 12.11 3.78
N VAL A 90 0.07 11.17 4.61
CA VAL A 90 -0.43 10.93 5.97
C VAL A 90 0.32 11.78 6.97
N LYS A 91 -0.42 12.57 7.76
CA LYS A 91 0.14 13.55 8.71
C LYS A 91 0.29 13.01 10.12
N LEU A 92 -0.24 11.84 10.40
CA LEU A 92 -0.26 11.20 11.71
C LEU A 92 0.64 9.98 11.74
N PRO A 93 1.19 9.62 12.91
CA PRO A 93 1.95 8.39 13.07
C PRO A 93 1.10 7.16 12.71
N LEU A 94 1.69 6.24 11.99
CA LEU A 94 1.10 4.95 11.62
C LEU A 94 1.82 3.81 12.33
N SER A 95 1.08 2.75 12.66
CA SER A 95 1.69 1.47 12.98
C SER A 95 2.20 0.79 11.71
N GLN A 96 3.06 -0.24 11.84
CA GLN A 96 3.60 -0.95 10.69
C GLN A 96 2.49 -1.55 9.82
N CYS A 97 1.50 -2.23 10.41
CA CYS A 97 0.40 -2.84 9.67
C CYS A 97 -0.49 -1.78 8.95
N GLN A 98 -0.67 -0.62 9.53
CA GLN A 98 -1.38 0.48 8.88
C GLN A 98 -0.60 1.01 7.69
N PHE A 99 0.71 1.22 7.85
CA PHE A 99 1.59 1.66 6.76
C PHE A 99 1.60 0.65 5.62
N ASP A 100 1.80 -0.64 5.93
CA ASP A 100 1.80 -1.73 4.95
C ASP A 100 0.52 -1.78 4.12
N ALA A 101 -0.63 -1.70 4.78
CA ALA A 101 -1.94 -1.71 4.12
C ALA A 101 -2.12 -0.51 3.19
N LEU A 102 -1.68 0.68 3.61
CA LEU A 102 -1.78 1.90 2.80
C LEU A 102 -0.84 1.88 1.60
N VAL A 103 0.38 1.35 1.76
CA VAL A 103 1.32 1.15 0.64
C VAL A 103 0.74 0.15 -0.35
N ALA A 104 0.22 -1.00 0.11
CA ALA A 104 -0.40 -2.00 -0.75
C ALA A 104 -1.61 -1.46 -1.51
N TRP A 105 -2.48 -0.69 -0.83
CA TRP A 105 -3.62 -0.03 -1.44
C TRP A 105 -3.18 0.99 -2.50
N THR A 106 -2.16 1.82 -2.18
CA THR A 106 -1.66 2.86 -3.08
C THR A 106 -0.92 2.26 -4.28
N TYR A 107 -0.21 1.13 -4.09
CA TYR A 107 0.43 0.38 -5.18
C TYR A 107 -0.59 -0.05 -6.23
N ASN A 108 -1.75 -0.52 -5.82
CA ASN A 108 -2.82 -0.95 -6.74
C ASN A 108 -3.58 0.21 -7.40
N LEU A 109 -3.91 1.25 -6.64
CA LEU A 109 -4.83 2.30 -7.06
C LEU A 109 -4.15 3.60 -7.48
N GLY A 110 -2.89 3.77 -7.12
CA GLY A 110 -2.08 4.93 -7.46
C GLY A 110 -2.19 6.11 -6.48
N PRO A 111 -1.21 7.02 -6.52
CA PRO A 111 -1.10 8.14 -5.58
C PRO A 111 -2.19 9.21 -5.79
N THR A 112 -2.71 9.37 -6.99
CA THR A 112 -3.82 10.30 -7.26
C THR A 112 -5.08 9.90 -6.50
N ASN A 113 -5.40 8.59 -6.50
CA ASN A 113 -6.52 8.06 -5.74
C ASN A 113 -6.29 8.20 -4.24
N LEU A 114 -5.08 7.97 -3.75
CA LEU A 114 -4.74 8.21 -2.34
C LEU A 114 -5.03 9.65 -1.95
N SER A 115 -4.51 10.63 -2.69
CA SER A 115 -4.61 12.04 -2.35
C SER A 115 -6.05 12.58 -2.36
N SER A 116 -6.92 12.03 -3.21
CA SER A 116 -8.32 12.43 -3.34
C SER A 116 -9.29 11.64 -2.45
N SER A 117 -8.82 10.55 -1.82
CA SER A 117 -9.68 9.60 -1.10
C SER A 117 -10.29 10.16 0.19
N THR A 118 -11.48 9.69 0.50
CA THR A 118 -12.07 9.90 1.84
C THR A 118 -11.28 9.17 2.92
N MET A 119 -10.67 8.03 2.57
CA MET A 119 -9.76 7.28 3.43
C MET A 119 -8.65 8.18 4.00
N LEU A 120 -7.94 8.92 3.13
CA LEU A 120 -6.88 9.83 3.56
C LEU A 120 -7.41 10.97 4.44
N LYS A 121 -8.61 11.49 4.13
CA LYS A 121 -9.25 12.52 4.96
C LYS A 121 -9.56 11.99 6.37
N CYS A 122 -10.05 10.75 6.48
CA CYS A 122 -10.29 10.08 7.77
C CYS A 122 -8.98 9.89 8.55
N LEU A 123 -7.94 9.39 7.89
CA LEU A 123 -6.60 9.22 8.50
C LEU A 123 -6.10 10.52 9.10
N ASN A 124 -6.11 11.61 8.33
CA ASN A 124 -5.58 12.91 8.76
C ASN A 124 -6.45 13.64 9.80
N LYS A 125 -7.66 13.10 10.11
CA LYS A 125 -8.53 13.51 11.20
C LYS A 125 -8.49 12.58 12.40
N ALA A 126 -7.59 11.59 12.41
CA ALA A 126 -7.52 10.53 13.42
C ALA A 126 -8.79 9.64 13.52
N GLU A 127 -9.58 9.55 12.46
CA GLU A 127 -10.78 8.70 12.38
C GLU A 127 -10.39 7.28 11.91
N PHE A 128 -9.44 6.65 12.61
CA PHE A 128 -8.85 5.36 12.19
C PHE A 128 -9.87 4.22 12.09
N ASP A 129 -10.92 4.23 12.91
CA ASP A 129 -11.96 3.20 12.88
C ASP A 129 -12.76 3.20 11.57
N ARG A 130 -12.77 4.31 10.83
CA ARG A 130 -13.47 4.43 9.56
C ARG A 130 -12.62 3.95 8.38
N VAL A 131 -11.31 3.90 8.52
CA VAL A 131 -10.39 3.60 7.42
C VAL A 131 -10.65 2.24 6.77
N PRO A 132 -10.87 1.14 7.51
CA PRO A 132 -11.17 -0.16 6.92
C PRO A 132 -12.40 -0.15 5.99
N SER A 133 -13.46 0.55 6.38
CA SER A 133 -14.65 0.68 5.55
C SER A 133 -14.40 1.52 4.29
N GLU A 134 -13.58 2.55 4.38
CA GLU A 134 -13.21 3.38 3.23
C GLU A 134 -12.29 2.62 2.25
N ILE A 135 -11.38 1.77 2.73
CA ILE A 135 -10.59 0.85 1.90
C ILE A 135 -11.53 -0.03 1.05
N LYS A 136 -12.52 -0.67 1.68
CA LYS A 136 -13.44 -1.62 1.03
C LYS A 136 -14.32 -1.00 -0.07
N ARG A 137 -14.49 0.29 -0.11
CA ARG A 137 -15.26 0.99 -1.16
C ARG A 137 -14.60 0.96 -2.55
N TRP A 138 -13.30 0.68 -2.61
CA TRP A 138 -12.52 0.69 -3.86
C TRP A 138 -12.48 -0.69 -4.54
N ASN A 139 -13.64 -1.29 -4.77
CA ASN A 139 -13.83 -2.64 -5.29
C ASN A 139 -14.37 -2.68 -6.73
N LYS A 140 -14.30 -1.55 -7.46
CA LYS A 140 -14.84 -1.43 -8.82
C LYS A 140 -13.73 -1.17 -9.84
N ALA A 141 -13.91 -1.74 -11.03
CA ALA A 141 -13.17 -1.37 -12.22
C ALA A 141 -14.14 -1.28 -13.41
N GLY A 142 -13.98 -0.27 -14.27
CA GLY A 142 -14.90 -0.04 -15.37
C GLY A 142 -16.37 0.20 -14.94
N GLY A 143 -16.59 0.62 -13.70
CA GLY A 143 -17.93 0.83 -13.13
C GLY A 143 -18.55 -0.41 -12.48
N GLU A 144 -17.97 -1.60 -12.68
CA GLU A 144 -18.46 -2.87 -12.14
C GLU A 144 -17.69 -3.30 -10.90
N VAL A 145 -18.40 -3.96 -9.97
CA VAL A 145 -17.81 -4.60 -8.79
C VAL A 145 -17.14 -5.90 -9.20
N LEU A 146 -15.89 -6.11 -8.80
CA LEU A 146 -15.12 -7.30 -9.12
C LEU A 146 -14.76 -8.09 -7.85
N ASP A 147 -15.04 -9.40 -7.84
CA ASP A 147 -14.77 -10.28 -6.70
C ASP A 147 -13.30 -10.28 -6.27
N GLY A 148 -12.37 -10.20 -7.24
CA GLY A 148 -10.95 -10.09 -6.96
C GLY A 148 -10.60 -8.81 -6.19
N LEU A 149 -11.26 -7.69 -6.54
CA LEU A 149 -11.07 -6.42 -5.84
C LEU A 149 -11.75 -6.43 -4.47
N ILE A 150 -12.90 -7.08 -4.31
CA ILE A 150 -13.53 -7.25 -3.00
C ILE A 150 -12.56 -7.96 -2.05
N ARG A 151 -12.01 -9.10 -2.45
CA ARG A 151 -11.05 -9.86 -1.65
C ARG A 151 -9.80 -9.04 -1.33
N ARG A 152 -9.22 -8.37 -2.32
CA ARG A 152 -8.05 -7.52 -2.11
C ARG A 152 -8.30 -6.42 -1.08
N ARG A 153 -9.39 -5.69 -1.20
CA ARG A 153 -9.77 -4.63 -0.25
C ARG A 153 -10.08 -5.19 1.14
N GLU A 154 -10.65 -6.39 1.23
CA GLU A 154 -10.84 -7.07 2.51
C GLU A 154 -9.51 -7.38 3.19
N ALA A 155 -8.57 -7.98 2.46
CA ALA A 155 -7.23 -8.29 2.96
C ALA A 155 -6.48 -7.02 3.43
N GLU A 156 -6.51 -5.95 2.64
CA GLU A 156 -5.90 -4.66 3.01
C GLU A 156 -6.57 -4.06 4.26
N ALA A 157 -7.88 -4.16 4.39
CA ALA A 157 -8.60 -3.66 5.56
C ALA A 157 -8.28 -4.47 6.83
N LEU A 158 -8.13 -5.78 6.71
CA LEU A 158 -7.68 -6.65 7.80
C LEU A 158 -6.24 -6.34 8.22
N LEU A 159 -5.33 -6.21 7.25
CA LEU A 159 -3.95 -5.83 7.52
C LEU A 159 -3.88 -4.49 8.24
N PHE A 160 -4.65 -3.48 7.81
CA PHE A 160 -4.72 -2.18 8.48
C PHE A 160 -5.11 -2.30 9.95
N GLN A 161 -5.98 -3.25 10.29
CA GLN A 161 -6.43 -3.53 11.66
C GLN A 161 -5.45 -4.41 12.47
N GLY A 162 -4.34 -4.84 11.87
CA GLY A 162 -3.42 -5.80 12.49
C GLY A 162 -4.01 -7.20 12.65
N LYS A 163 -4.97 -7.56 11.79
CA LYS A 163 -5.64 -8.87 11.76
C LYS A 163 -5.07 -9.75 10.66
N ASP A 164 -5.24 -11.06 10.83
CA ASP A 164 -4.87 -12.03 9.79
C ASP A 164 -5.73 -11.84 8.55
N TRP A 165 -5.07 -11.75 7.40
CA TRP A 165 -5.69 -11.56 6.07
C TRP A 165 -5.47 -12.76 5.14
N HIS A 166 -4.71 -13.78 5.58
CA HIS A 166 -4.28 -14.88 4.71
C HIS A 166 -5.42 -15.79 4.26
N GLU A 167 -6.53 -15.79 4.99
CA GLU A 167 -7.70 -16.62 4.67
C GLU A 167 -8.71 -15.95 3.70
N VAL A 168 -8.40 -14.74 3.20
CA VAL A 168 -9.28 -13.97 2.30
C VAL A 168 -9.22 -14.47 0.85
#